data_3ba4d5599906d88e1ce98e633191ae9e
#
_entry.id   3ba4d5599906d88e1ce98e633191ae9e
#
_cell.length_a   1.000
_cell.length_b   1.000
_cell.length_c   1.000
_cell.angle_alpha   90.00
_cell.angle_beta   90.00
_cell.angle_gamma   90.00
#
_symmetry.space_group_name_H-M   'P 1'
#
loop_
_entity.id
_entity.type
_entity.pdbx_description
1 polymer ?
#
loop_
_entity_poly.entity_id
_entity_poly.type
_entity_poly.pdbx_seq_one_letter_code
_entity_poly.pdbx_strand_id
1 'polypeptide(L)'
;LQNANEEAQWLIHIVENLLSITRIGAGEDARVTKTPEAAEEVIEGAVGKFRRSYPQIDVRVDLPEDFFLVPMDPLLIQQVLTNLLENAAVHGVTTTQVTVSLEKHGRWARFTVEDNGRGIPEPRLHNLFDGTQSAQQGDSTRSMGIGLSVCKTVVAAHRGKIKGENKKGGGARFTVDLPLEEEEHEDQG
;
A
#
# COMPACT_ATOMS: atom_id res chain seq x y z
N LEU A 1 0.01 9.39 -28.61
CA LEU A 1 0.81 8.23 -28.16
C LEU A 1 1.04 8.22 -26.64
N GLN A 2 1.33 9.36 -25.98
CA GLN A 2 1.48 9.44 -24.54
C GLN A 2 0.19 9.08 -23.79
N ASN A 3 -0.96 9.65 -24.19
CA ASN A 3 -2.25 9.39 -23.55
C ASN A 3 -2.68 7.91 -23.64
N ALA A 4 -2.42 7.23 -24.75
CA ALA A 4 -2.77 5.81 -24.91
C ALA A 4 -1.94 4.91 -23.97
N ASN A 5 -0.69 5.25 -23.70
CA ASN A 5 0.15 4.51 -22.76
C ASN A 5 -0.29 4.74 -21.31
N GLU A 6 -0.64 5.97 -20.95
CA GLU A 6 -1.16 6.31 -19.63
C GLU A 6 -2.51 5.64 -19.35
N GLU A 7 -3.41 5.61 -20.34
CA GLU A 7 -4.69 4.90 -20.22
C GLU A 7 -4.51 3.38 -20.10
N ALA A 8 -3.57 2.80 -20.85
CA ALA A 8 -3.24 1.38 -20.75
C ALA A 8 -2.67 1.03 -19.35
N GLN A 9 -1.76 1.83 -18.84
CA GLN A 9 -1.20 1.67 -17.49
C GLN A 9 -2.29 1.77 -16.42
N TRP A 10 -3.19 2.71 -16.53
CA TRP A 10 -4.31 2.87 -15.62
C TRP A 10 -5.27 1.68 -15.65
N LEU A 11 -5.59 1.13 -16.84
CA LEU A 11 -6.42 -0.06 -16.97
C LEU A 11 -5.74 -1.28 -16.35
N ILE A 12 -4.45 -1.48 -16.57
CA ILE A 12 -3.66 -2.56 -15.96
C ILE A 12 -3.73 -2.44 -14.44
N HIS A 13 -3.55 -1.25 -13.89
CA HIS A 13 -3.62 -0.99 -12.46
C HIS A 13 -5.00 -1.33 -11.88
N ILE A 14 -6.09 -0.96 -12.56
CA ILE A 14 -7.44 -1.32 -12.13
C ILE A 14 -7.64 -2.84 -12.14
N VAL A 15 -7.21 -3.52 -13.18
CA VAL A 15 -7.34 -4.99 -13.30
C VAL A 15 -6.56 -5.68 -12.19
N GLU A 16 -5.33 -5.26 -11.90
CA GLU A 16 -4.52 -5.80 -10.81
C GLU A 16 -5.22 -5.61 -9.44
N ASN A 17 -5.78 -4.44 -9.20
CA ASN A 17 -6.54 -4.16 -7.97
C ASN A 17 -7.81 -5.01 -7.85
N LEU A 18 -8.57 -5.18 -8.92
CA LEU A 18 -9.75 -6.05 -8.93
C LEU A 18 -9.39 -7.52 -8.70
N LEU A 19 -8.32 -8.01 -9.31
CA LEU A 19 -7.82 -9.37 -9.08
C LEU A 19 -7.40 -9.56 -7.61
N SER A 20 -6.81 -8.57 -6.99
CA SER A 20 -6.45 -8.62 -5.56
C SER A 20 -7.68 -8.76 -4.67
N ILE A 21 -8.76 -8.02 -4.96
CA ILE A 21 -10.03 -8.15 -4.21
C ILE A 21 -10.65 -9.54 -4.39
N THR A 22 -10.62 -10.10 -5.60
CA THR A 22 -11.18 -11.43 -5.86
C THR A 22 -10.44 -12.55 -5.13
N ARG A 23 -9.14 -12.38 -4.83
CA ARG A 23 -8.38 -13.34 -4.03
C ARG A 23 -8.82 -13.41 -2.56
N ILE A 24 -9.36 -12.32 -2.02
CA ILE A 24 -9.77 -12.23 -0.62
C ILE A 24 -11.11 -12.94 -0.38
N GLY A 25 -11.94 -13.10 -1.42
CA GLY A 25 -13.30 -13.62 -1.29
C GLY A 25 -14.30 -12.56 -0.84
N ALA A 26 -15.57 -12.92 -0.82
CA ALA A 26 -16.68 -12.03 -0.43
C ALA A 26 -17.27 -12.44 0.91
N GLY A 27 -17.55 -11.44 1.78
CA GLY A 27 -18.30 -11.63 3.02
C GLY A 27 -17.55 -11.17 4.29
N GLU A 28 -18.23 -11.26 5.43
CA GLU A 28 -17.69 -10.89 6.74
C GLU A 28 -16.51 -11.79 7.20
N ASP A 29 -16.40 -12.98 6.60
CA ASP A 29 -15.32 -13.95 6.84
C ASP A 29 -14.20 -13.90 5.79
N ALA A 30 -14.05 -12.79 5.06
CA ALA A 30 -12.98 -12.62 4.08
C ALA A 30 -11.62 -12.84 4.75
N ARG A 31 -11.02 -14.00 4.48
CA ARG A 31 -9.72 -14.42 5.03
C ARG A 31 -8.74 -14.65 3.90
N VAL A 32 -7.49 -14.30 4.15
CA VAL A 32 -6.37 -14.62 3.28
C VAL A 32 -5.63 -15.83 3.82
N THR A 33 -5.06 -16.62 2.91
CA THR A 33 -4.11 -17.67 3.29
C THR A 33 -2.75 -17.03 3.50
N LYS A 34 -2.31 -16.99 4.76
CA LYS A 34 -1.02 -16.43 5.14
C LYS A 34 0.01 -17.53 5.20
N THR A 35 1.20 -17.22 4.70
CA THR A 35 2.40 -18.02 4.85
C THR A 35 3.51 -17.15 5.46
N PRO A 36 4.45 -17.73 6.26
CA PRO A 36 5.60 -16.99 6.75
C PRO A 36 6.50 -16.57 5.58
N GLU A 37 6.58 -15.26 5.33
CA GLU A 37 7.29 -14.72 4.16
C GLU A 37 8.42 -13.78 4.57
N ALA A 38 9.46 -13.73 3.74
CA ALA A 38 10.51 -12.72 3.82
C ALA A 38 9.96 -11.38 3.30
N ALA A 39 9.65 -10.46 4.21
CA ALA A 39 9.07 -9.18 3.86
C ALA A 39 9.97 -8.33 2.95
N GLU A 40 11.29 -8.51 3.05
CA GLU A 40 12.29 -7.87 2.18
C GLU A 40 12.05 -8.20 0.71
N GLU A 41 11.74 -9.46 0.38
CA GLU A 41 11.48 -9.89 -1.01
C GLU A 41 10.21 -9.23 -1.56
N VAL A 42 9.19 -9.07 -0.73
CA VAL A 42 7.94 -8.40 -1.09
C VAL A 42 8.19 -6.90 -1.34
N ILE A 43 8.98 -6.26 -0.50
CA ILE A 43 9.40 -4.87 -0.67
C ILE A 43 10.22 -4.71 -1.96
N GLU A 44 11.21 -5.57 -2.19
CA GLU A 44 12.04 -5.51 -3.40
C GLU A 44 11.21 -5.69 -4.68
N GLY A 45 10.22 -6.58 -4.66
CA GLY A 45 9.30 -6.77 -5.78
C GLY A 45 8.52 -5.49 -6.14
N ALA A 46 7.95 -4.83 -5.14
CA ALA A 46 7.20 -3.58 -5.32
C ALA A 46 8.12 -2.42 -5.74
N VAL A 47 9.27 -2.26 -5.07
CA VAL A 47 10.26 -1.21 -5.36
C VAL A 47 10.86 -1.39 -6.75
N GLY A 48 11.18 -2.63 -7.16
CA GLY A 48 11.71 -2.93 -8.47
C GLY A 48 10.72 -2.54 -9.59
N LYS A 49 9.44 -2.85 -9.42
CA LYS A 49 8.36 -2.42 -10.34
C LYS A 49 8.26 -0.90 -10.39
N PHE A 50 8.27 -0.24 -9.25
CA PHE A 50 8.18 1.22 -9.14
C PHE A 50 9.36 1.93 -9.82
N ARG A 51 10.59 1.49 -9.58
CA ARG A 51 11.80 2.07 -10.21
C ARG A 51 11.76 2.02 -11.73
N ARG A 52 11.17 0.97 -12.31
CA ARG A 52 11.01 0.85 -13.77
C ARG A 52 9.98 1.84 -14.31
N SER A 53 8.91 2.09 -13.56
CA SER A 53 7.84 3.00 -13.98
C SER A 53 8.15 4.47 -13.72
N TYR A 54 8.91 4.76 -12.66
CA TYR A 54 9.24 6.12 -12.21
C TYR A 54 10.76 6.29 -11.97
N PRO A 55 11.59 6.15 -13.03
CA PRO A 55 13.05 6.18 -12.90
C PRO A 55 13.61 7.52 -12.39
N GLN A 56 12.83 8.59 -12.46
CA GLN A 56 13.19 9.93 -11.99
C GLN A 56 13.00 10.12 -10.48
N ILE A 57 12.32 9.20 -9.80
CA ILE A 57 12.10 9.27 -8.36
C ILE A 57 13.12 8.38 -7.65
N ASP A 58 13.88 8.95 -6.73
CA ASP A 58 14.82 8.20 -5.89
C ASP A 58 14.05 7.36 -4.86
N VAL A 59 14.38 6.08 -4.76
CA VAL A 59 13.75 5.18 -3.79
C VAL A 59 14.80 4.62 -2.85
N ARG A 60 14.63 4.92 -1.56
CA ARG A 60 15.41 4.35 -0.46
C ARG A 60 14.63 3.23 0.21
N VAL A 61 15.35 2.21 0.63
CA VAL A 61 14.80 1.06 1.35
C VAL A 61 15.58 0.90 2.64
N ASP A 62 14.87 1.01 3.77
CA ASP A 62 15.43 0.87 5.11
C ASP A 62 14.89 -0.42 5.73
N LEU A 63 15.75 -1.43 5.89
CA LEU A 63 15.41 -2.74 6.44
C LEU A 63 16.02 -2.90 7.84
N PRO A 64 15.39 -3.70 8.71
CA PRO A 64 15.95 -4.00 10.03
C PRO A 64 17.22 -4.85 9.91
N GLU A 65 18.12 -4.74 10.88
CA GLU A 65 19.32 -5.59 10.95
C GLU A 65 18.98 -7.06 11.19
N ASP A 66 17.97 -7.32 12.03
CA ASP A 66 17.50 -8.66 12.35
C ASP A 66 16.43 -9.13 11.35
N PHE A 67 16.70 -10.26 10.70
CA PHE A 67 15.73 -10.92 9.82
C PHE A 67 14.57 -11.50 10.62
N PHE A 68 13.33 -11.31 10.11
CA PHE A 68 12.14 -11.96 10.63
C PHE A 68 11.13 -12.26 9.52
N LEU A 69 10.38 -13.33 9.69
CA LEU A 69 9.28 -13.67 8.78
C LEU A 69 7.99 -12.99 9.20
N VAL A 70 7.19 -12.63 8.21
CA VAL A 70 5.88 -11.99 8.42
C VAL A 70 4.81 -12.89 7.81
N PRO A 71 3.81 -13.34 8.58
CA PRO A 71 2.68 -14.07 8.03
C PRO A 71 1.84 -13.18 7.11
N MET A 72 1.79 -13.51 5.83
CA MET A 72 1.05 -12.72 4.84
C MET A 72 0.76 -13.53 3.56
N ASP A 73 -0.15 -13.02 2.74
CA ASP A 73 -0.19 -13.34 1.31
C ASP A 73 0.76 -12.38 0.58
N PRO A 74 1.88 -12.87 0.03
CA PRO A 74 2.93 -12.00 -0.50
C PRO A 74 2.49 -11.21 -1.73
N LEU A 75 1.60 -11.75 -2.55
CA LEU A 75 1.08 -11.06 -3.74
C LEU A 75 0.15 -9.91 -3.36
N LEU A 76 -0.69 -10.11 -2.36
CA LEU A 76 -1.59 -9.07 -1.86
C LEU A 76 -0.83 -7.94 -1.17
N ILE A 77 0.15 -8.25 -0.35
CA ILE A 77 0.95 -7.21 0.33
C ILE A 77 1.86 -6.49 -0.66
N GLN A 78 2.42 -7.18 -1.66
CA GLN A 78 3.14 -6.51 -2.74
C GLN A 78 2.23 -5.52 -3.49
N GLN A 79 0.95 -5.86 -3.72
CA GLN A 79 0.00 -4.94 -4.33
C GLN A 79 -0.28 -3.72 -3.46
N VAL A 80 -0.39 -3.91 -2.13
CA VAL A 80 -0.52 -2.79 -1.18
C VAL A 80 0.67 -1.83 -1.31
N LEU A 81 1.89 -2.35 -1.25
CA LEU A 81 3.10 -1.52 -1.37
C LEU A 81 3.18 -0.82 -2.73
N THR A 82 2.85 -1.53 -3.81
CA THR A 82 2.78 -0.95 -5.16
C THR A 82 1.80 0.22 -5.21
N ASN A 83 0.60 0.06 -4.66
CA ASN A 83 -0.41 1.12 -4.61
C ASN A 83 0.07 2.33 -3.80
N LEU A 84 0.73 2.12 -2.68
CA LEU A 84 1.26 3.22 -1.85
C LEU A 84 2.41 3.96 -2.54
N LEU A 85 3.29 3.24 -3.23
CA LEU A 85 4.37 3.83 -4.02
C LEU A 85 3.84 4.65 -5.20
N GLU A 86 2.90 4.11 -5.96
CA GLU A 86 2.25 4.83 -7.07
C GLU A 86 1.50 6.06 -6.58
N ASN A 87 0.86 5.97 -5.42
CA ASN A 87 0.21 7.11 -4.78
C ASN A 87 1.21 8.24 -4.48
N ALA A 88 2.41 7.92 -3.99
CA ALA A 88 3.47 8.89 -3.76
C ALA A 88 3.93 9.58 -5.06
N ALA A 89 4.04 8.85 -6.16
CA ALA A 89 4.44 9.39 -7.46
C ALA A 89 3.37 10.28 -8.09
N VAL A 90 2.11 9.82 -8.10
CA VAL A 90 1.01 10.48 -8.82
C VAL A 90 0.44 11.65 -8.02
N HIS A 91 0.23 11.46 -6.72
CA HIS A 91 -0.46 12.46 -5.87
C HIS A 91 0.49 13.34 -5.07
N GLY A 92 1.74 12.93 -4.92
CA GLY A 92 2.78 13.77 -4.35
C GLY A 92 3.13 15.00 -5.21
N VAL A 93 2.84 14.96 -6.49
CA VAL A 93 3.03 15.99 -7.53
C VAL A 93 4.50 16.48 -7.65
N THR A 94 5.12 16.82 -6.54
CA THR A 94 6.51 17.30 -6.43
C THR A 94 7.44 16.24 -5.86
N THR A 95 7.00 14.99 -5.76
CA THR A 95 7.79 13.90 -5.20
C THR A 95 9.06 13.64 -6.01
N THR A 96 10.19 13.71 -5.36
CA THR A 96 11.52 13.38 -5.90
C THR A 96 12.16 12.20 -5.19
N GLN A 97 11.68 11.89 -3.98
CA GLN A 97 12.20 10.81 -3.15
C GLN A 97 11.07 10.10 -2.41
N VAL A 98 11.17 8.77 -2.37
CA VAL A 98 10.31 7.90 -1.58
C VAL A 98 11.19 7.00 -0.71
N THR A 99 10.80 6.80 0.54
CA THR A 99 11.45 5.86 1.44
C THR A 99 10.47 4.76 1.81
N VAL A 100 10.89 3.51 1.66
CA VAL A 100 10.17 2.33 2.14
C VAL A 100 10.94 1.75 3.29
N SER A 101 10.30 1.56 4.43
CA SER A 101 10.94 0.95 5.60
C SER A 101 10.13 -0.21 6.16
N LEU A 102 10.85 -1.12 6.82
CA LEU A 102 10.30 -2.23 7.58
C LEU A 102 10.93 -2.23 8.97
N GLU A 103 10.09 -2.35 9.98
CA GLU A 103 10.55 -2.53 11.37
C GLU A 103 9.67 -3.51 12.14
N LYS A 104 10.24 -4.13 13.16
CA LYS A 104 9.47 -4.87 14.16
C LYS A 104 9.01 -3.90 15.24
N HIS A 105 7.70 -3.69 15.32
CA HIS A 105 7.08 -2.77 16.27
C HIS A 105 6.16 -3.54 17.25
N GLY A 106 6.74 -4.05 18.33
CA GLY A 106 6.05 -4.93 19.25
C GLY A 106 5.60 -6.22 18.56
N ARG A 107 4.29 -6.49 18.56
CA ARG A 107 3.66 -7.65 17.89
C ARG A 107 3.41 -7.43 16.39
N TRP A 108 3.82 -6.29 15.83
CA TRP A 108 3.53 -5.88 14.47
C TRP A 108 4.79 -5.84 13.61
N ALA A 109 4.67 -6.30 12.37
CA ALA A 109 5.57 -5.91 11.30
C ALA A 109 5.05 -4.58 10.72
N ARG A 110 5.81 -3.54 10.84
CA ARG A 110 5.45 -2.20 10.36
C ARG A 110 6.15 -1.89 9.04
N PHE A 111 5.36 -1.72 8.00
CA PHE A 111 5.80 -1.19 6.72
C PHE A 111 5.44 0.29 6.66
N THR A 112 6.36 1.11 6.21
CA THR A 112 6.12 2.53 6.06
C THR A 112 6.55 2.98 4.65
N VAL A 113 5.70 3.76 3.98
CA VAL A 113 6.02 4.41 2.71
C VAL A 113 5.89 5.91 2.92
N GLU A 114 7.01 6.62 2.75
CA GLU A 114 7.09 8.06 2.92
C GLU A 114 7.52 8.74 1.63
N ASP A 115 6.90 9.85 1.30
CA ASP A 115 7.32 10.73 0.21
C ASP A 115 7.70 12.13 0.72
N ASN A 116 8.37 12.88 -0.13
CA ASN A 116 8.69 14.29 0.08
C ASN A 116 7.85 15.23 -0.80
N GLY A 117 6.70 14.78 -1.24
CA GLY A 117 5.79 15.54 -2.09
C GLY A 117 4.96 16.58 -1.31
N ARG A 118 3.86 17.00 -1.91
CA ARG A 118 2.97 18.04 -1.33
C ARG A 118 2.16 17.56 -0.12
N GLY A 119 2.13 16.26 0.16
CA GLY A 119 1.28 15.68 1.20
C GLY A 119 -0.17 15.48 0.77
N ILE A 120 -0.99 15.08 1.74
CA ILE A 120 -2.41 14.77 1.57
C ILE A 120 -3.23 16.03 1.86
N PRO A 121 -4.16 16.44 0.97
CA PRO A 121 -5.06 17.54 1.26
C PRO A 121 -5.89 17.28 2.51
N GLU A 122 -5.99 18.27 3.40
CA GLU A 122 -6.75 18.20 4.67
C GLU A 122 -8.14 17.56 4.53
N PRO A 123 -8.98 17.94 3.54
CA PRO A 123 -10.32 17.34 3.40
C PRO A 123 -10.32 15.84 3.12
N ARG A 124 -9.18 15.29 2.65
CA ARG A 124 -9.03 13.88 2.32
C ARG A 124 -8.51 13.03 3.47
N LEU A 125 -7.87 13.62 4.47
CA LEU A 125 -7.29 12.89 5.60
C LEU A 125 -8.32 12.03 6.34
N HIS A 126 -9.58 12.45 6.39
CA HIS A 126 -10.65 11.74 7.10
C HIS A 126 -11.25 10.56 6.34
N ASN A 127 -11.09 10.52 5.00
CA ASN A 127 -11.74 9.53 4.13
C ASN A 127 -10.80 8.95 3.07
N LEU A 128 -9.51 8.86 3.38
CA LEU A 128 -8.46 8.37 2.48
C LEU A 128 -8.77 7.02 1.83
N PHE A 129 -9.40 6.13 2.58
CA PHE A 129 -9.59 4.74 2.20
C PHE A 129 -11.03 4.41 1.77
N ASP A 130 -11.93 5.40 1.72
CA ASP A 130 -13.36 5.14 1.51
C ASP A 130 -13.78 4.93 0.04
N GLY A 131 -12.87 5.10 -0.91
CA GLY A 131 -13.08 4.76 -2.34
C GLY A 131 -14.14 5.59 -3.10
N THR A 132 -14.94 6.40 -2.42
CA THR A 132 -16.18 6.98 -2.97
C THR A 132 -16.04 8.36 -3.63
N GLN A 133 -14.89 8.99 -3.56
CA GLN A 133 -14.75 10.39 -4.01
C GLN A 133 -14.12 10.60 -5.40
N SER A 134 -13.85 9.53 -6.13
CA SER A 134 -13.22 9.64 -7.46
C SER A 134 -14.13 10.17 -8.57
N ALA A 135 -15.43 10.28 -8.33
CA ALA A 135 -16.39 10.56 -9.41
C ALA A 135 -16.63 12.06 -9.67
N GLN A 136 -16.17 12.97 -8.82
CA GLN A 136 -16.58 14.38 -8.89
C GLN A 136 -15.48 15.41 -9.21
N GLN A 137 -14.22 15.03 -9.31
CA GLN A 137 -13.15 15.97 -9.65
C GLN A 137 -12.15 15.35 -10.63
N GLY A 138 -11.96 16.00 -11.76
CA GLY A 138 -11.05 15.81 -12.89
C GLY A 138 -9.99 14.69 -12.90
N ASP A 139 -9.56 14.32 -14.07
CA ASP A 139 -8.78 13.14 -14.48
C ASP A 139 -7.63 12.63 -13.60
N SER A 140 -6.98 13.45 -12.79
CA SER A 140 -5.88 13.05 -11.92
C SER A 140 -6.31 12.43 -10.57
N THR A 141 -7.59 12.52 -10.25
CA THR A 141 -8.16 12.01 -8.99
C THR A 141 -8.77 10.61 -9.09
N ARG A 142 -8.92 10.08 -10.31
CA ARG A 142 -9.54 8.76 -10.56
C ARG A 142 -8.79 7.60 -9.98
N SER A 143 -7.46 7.65 -9.91
CA SER A 143 -6.64 6.52 -9.47
C SER A 143 -6.50 6.39 -7.94
N MET A 144 -6.59 7.49 -7.18
CA MET A 144 -6.35 7.50 -5.74
C MET A 144 -7.39 6.69 -4.95
N GLY A 145 -8.67 6.73 -5.33
CA GLY A 145 -9.75 6.11 -4.57
C GLY A 145 -9.71 4.58 -4.57
N ILE A 146 -9.45 3.97 -5.72
CA ILE A 146 -9.46 2.51 -5.86
C ILE A 146 -8.24 1.89 -5.20
N GLY A 147 -7.04 2.42 -5.44
CA GLY A 147 -5.80 1.88 -4.89
C GLY A 147 -5.77 1.88 -3.36
N LEU A 148 -6.17 2.97 -2.72
CA LEU A 148 -6.19 3.06 -1.26
C LEU A 148 -7.31 2.23 -0.63
N SER A 149 -8.49 2.13 -1.25
CA SER A 149 -9.57 1.26 -0.77
C SER A 149 -9.19 -0.22 -0.85
N VAL A 150 -8.46 -0.63 -1.89
CA VAL A 150 -7.88 -1.98 -2.00
C VAL A 150 -6.86 -2.23 -0.89
N CYS A 151 -5.99 -1.28 -0.60
CA CYS A 151 -5.04 -1.38 0.51
C CYS A 151 -5.76 -1.63 1.83
N LYS A 152 -6.81 -0.87 2.14
CA LYS A 152 -7.61 -1.06 3.35
C LYS A 152 -8.21 -2.46 3.42
N THR A 153 -8.82 -2.94 2.33
CA THR A 153 -9.43 -4.26 2.24
C THR A 153 -8.41 -5.38 2.45
N VAL A 154 -7.27 -5.32 1.78
CA VAL A 154 -6.19 -6.30 1.90
C VAL A 154 -5.62 -6.33 3.31
N VAL A 155 -5.31 -5.16 3.87
CA VAL A 155 -4.74 -5.06 5.23
C VAL A 155 -5.73 -5.53 6.28
N ALA A 156 -7.02 -5.21 6.15
CA ALA A 156 -8.07 -5.71 7.05
C ALA A 156 -8.20 -7.24 6.97
N ALA A 157 -8.13 -7.83 5.77
CA ALA A 157 -8.14 -9.28 5.58
C ALA A 157 -6.93 -9.98 6.22
N HIS A 158 -5.82 -9.27 6.40
CA HIS A 158 -4.65 -9.71 7.17
C HIS A 158 -4.74 -9.42 8.67
N ARG A 159 -5.88 -8.88 9.15
CA ARG A 159 -6.07 -8.39 10.53
C ARG A 159 -5.04 -7.31 10.92
N GLY A 160 -4.59 -6.55 9.95
CA GLY A 160 -3.67 -5.45 10.09
C GLY A 160 -4.37 -4.10 10.26
N LYS A 161 -3.54 -3.07 10.29
CA LYS A 161 -3.97 -1.67 10.37
C LYS A 161 -3.25 -0.86 9.31
N ILE A 162 -3.96 0.11 8.72
CA ILE A 162 -3.38 1.06 7.77
C ILE A 162 -3.78 2.47 8.15
N LYS A 163 -2.85 3.40 8.05
CA LYS A 163 -3.10 4.84 8.22
C LYS A 163 -2.29 5.66 7.24
N GLY A 164 -2.79 6.85 6.93
CA GLY A 164 -2.07 7.88 6.19
C GLY A 164 -2.06 9.19 6.98
N GLU A 165 -0.96 9.91 6.92
CA GLU A 165 -0.77 11.18 7.62
C GLU A 165 0.19 12.09 6.85
N ASN A 166 0.12 13.38 7.10
CA ASN A 166 1.11 14.33 6.64
C ASN A 166 2.31 14.37 7.58
N LYS A 167 3.51 14.43 7.00
CA LYS A 167 4.76 14.56 7.75
C LYS A 167 5.01 16.00 8.17
N LYS A 168 5.62 16.19 9.33
CA LYS A 168 6.21 17.48 9.69
C LYS A 168 7.34 17.80 8.70
N GLY A 169 7.24 18.92 8.01
CA GLY A 169 8.23 19.34 7.00
C GLY A 169 7.86 18.99 5.56
N GLY A 170 6.69 18.39 5.33
CA GLY A 170 6.15 18.10 3.99
C GLY A 170 6.18 16.64 3.61
N GLY A 171 5.30 16.29 2.67
CA GLY A 171 5.09 14.92 2.21
C GLY A 171 4.11 14.13 3.04
N ALA A 172 3.77 12.94 2.55
CA ALA A 172 2.88 11.99 3.19
C ALA A 172 3.63 10.79 3.77
N ARG A 173 3.00 10.14 4.73
CA ARG A 173 3.43 8.86 5.29
C ARG A 173 2.24 7.92 5.37
N PHE A 174 2.40 6.73 4.79
CA PHE A 174 1.48 5.62 4.94
C PHE A 174 2.14 4.53 5.77
N THR A 175 1.42 4.02 6.76
CA THR A 175 1.90 2.97 7.68
C THR A 175 0.95 1.79 7.60
N VAL A 176 1.52 0.59 7.40
CA VAL A 176 0.81 -0.69 7.40
C VAL A 176 1.40 -1.56 8.50
N ASP A 177 0.58 -1.97 9.44
CA ASP A 177 0.94 -2.89 10.51
C ASP A 177 0.29 -4.25 10.26
N LEU A 178 1.09 -5.30 10.10
CA LEU A 178 0.65 -6.68 10.00
C LEU A 178 0.99 -7.45 11.27
N PRO A 179 0.09 -8.29 11.82
CA PRO A 179 0.39 -9.06 13.01
C PRO A 179 1.48 -10.11 12.71
N LEU A 180 2.46 -10.22 13.61
CA LEU A 180 3.53 -11.23 13.55
C LEU A 180 3.08 -12.59 14.06
N GLU A 181 2.07 -12.60 14.93
CA GLU A 181 1.49 -13.80 15.52
C GLU A 181 -0.02 -13.78 15.26
N GLU A 182 -0.59 -14.92 14.94
CA GLU A 182 -2.05 -15.08 14.91
C GLU A 182 -2.55 -15.09 16.36
N GLU A 183 -3.63 -14.34 16.65
CA GLU A 183 -4.36 -14.54 17.90
C GLU A 183 -4.93 -15.95 17.86
N GLU A 184 -4.42 -16.85 18.71
CA GLU A 184 -5.07 -18.10 18.99
C GLU A 184 -6.46 -17.75 19.53
N HIS A 185 -7.51 -18.03 18.74
CA HIS A 185 -8.83 -18.10 19.31
C HIS A 185 -8.79 -19.26 20.31
N GLU A 186 -8.73 -18.93 21.60
CA GLU A 186 -9.19 -19.86 22.63
C GLU A 186 -10.65 -20.18 22.30
N ASP A 187 -10.84 -21.30 21.63
CA ASP A 187 -12.12 -21.94 21.49
C ASP A 187 -12.54 -22.39 22.90
N GLN A 188 -13.26 -21.51 23.60
CA GLN A 188 -13.88 -21.86 24.86
C GLN A 188 -15.04 -22.79 24.50
N GLY A 189 -14.74 -24.09 24.60
CA GLY A 189 -15.69 -25.18 24.55
C GLY A 189 -16.77 -25.11 25.64
#